data_e948dceea12fb842b17c580ce0779d99
#
_entry.id   e948dceea12fb842b17c580ce0779d99
#
_cell.length_a   1.000
_cell.length_b   1.000
_cell.length_c   1.000
_cell.angle_alpha   90.00
_cell.angle_beta   90.00
_cell.angle_gamma   90.00
#
_symmetry.space_group_name_H-M   'P 1'
#
loop_
_entity.id
_entity.type
_entity.pdbx_description
1 polymer ?
#
loop_
_entity_poly.entity_id
_entity_poly.type
_entity_poly.pdbx_seq_one_letter_code
_entity_poly.pdbx_strand_id
1 'polypeptide(L)'
;FSAKAVAARLHVSEPAMTRFSKKIGFSGYREFQYLYEINFQMVQCDDEELLHRIIDTYQKILLHFDGGITKQVYQFCESLSEAARVYIFALGSSACAAREFKLRFMRLGLLVEIIDNPHLMQMQAVLTKPEDLVIGMSISGETEAVLDALRTAGLHHTETVLITACRKQHFQEQ
;
A
#
# COMPACT_ATOMS: atom_id res chain seq x y z
N PHE A 1 -6.95 15.77 11.17
CA PHE A 1 -6.46 17.16 10.94
C PHE A 1 -5.26 17.11 9.98
N SER A 2 -5.30 17.87 8.86
CA SER A 2 -4.15 17.93 7.94
C SER A 2 -2.96 18.66 8.56
N ALA A 3 -1.72 18.33 8.13
CA ALA A 3 -0.50 19.02 8.58
C ALA A 3 -0.61 20.53 8.40
N LYS A 4 -1.22 20.98 7.30
CA LYS A 4 -1.48 22.39 6.99
C LYS A 4 -2.39 23.05 8.01
N ALA A 5 -3.49 22.40 8.38
CA ALA A 5 -4.46 22.95 9.35
C ALA A 5 -3.84 23.09 10.75
N VAL A 6 -3.07 22.08 11.17
CA VAL A 6 -2.40 22.11 12.48
C VAL A 6 -1.26 23.13 12.50
N ALA A 7 -0.46 23.19 11.44
CA ALA A 7 0.62 24.16 11.30
C ALA A 7 0.08 25.60 11.35
N ALA A 8 -1.02 25.90 10.64
CA ALA A 8 -1.67 27.20 10.68
C ALA A 8 -2.17 27.56 12.10
N ARG A 9 -2.73 26.60 12.81
CA ARG A 9 -3.25 26.80 14.19
C ARG A 9 -2.14 27.00 15.22
N LEU A 10 -0.97 26.41 14.99
CA LEU A 10 0.20 26.54 15.85
C LEU A 10 1.16 27.65 15.40
N HIS A 11 0.81 28.38 14.33
CA HIS A 11 1.65 29.43 13.75
C HIS A 11 3.06 28.96 13.36
N VAL A 12 3.17 27.72 12.85
CA VAL A 12 4.40 27.12 12.36
C VAL A 12 4.28 26.71 10.89
N SER A 13 5.41 26.38 10.24
CA SER A 13 5.38 25.88 8.85
C SER A 13 5.09 24.39 8.79
N GLU A 14 4.48 23.90 7.70
CA GLU A 14 4.28 22.45 7.49
C GLU A 14 5.58 21.64 7.56
N PRO A 15 6.73 22.11 6.99
CA PRO A 15 8.01 21.44 7.18
C PRO A 15 8.46 21.33 8.64
N ALA A 16 8.04 22.27 9.51
CA ALA A 16 8.34 22.20 10.95
C ALA A 16 7.59 21.03 11.61
N MET A 17 6.35 20.77 11.22
CA MET A 17 5.57 19.62 11.70
C MET A 17 6.24 18.30 11.31
N THR A 18 6.72 18.19 10.08
CA THR A 18 7.44 17.00 9.62
C THR A 18 8.77 16.80 10.37
N ARG A 19 9.54 17.88 10.59
CA ARG A 19 10.78 17.80 11.38
C ARG A 19 10.53 17.44 12.84
N PHE A 20 9.47 17.98 13.44
CA PHE A 20 9.03 17.61 14.78
C PHE A 20 8.73 16.11 14.87
N SER A 21 7.90 15.59 13.97
CA SER A 21 7.54 14.18 13.96
C SER A 21 8.75 13.26 13.82
N LYS A 22 9.69 13.62 12.93
CA LYS A 22 10.96 12.90 12.79
C LYS A 22 11.83 12.94 14.05
N LYS A 23 11.87 14.09 14.74
CA LYS A 23 12.66 14.25 15.97
C LYS A 23 12.14 13.38 17.13
N ILE A 24 10.85 13.10 17.16
CA ILE A 24 10.22 12.21 18.16
C ILE A 24 10.11 10.74 17.70
N GLY A 25 10.77 10.39 16.58
CA GLY A 25 10.95 8.98 16.16
C GLY A 25 10.01 8.46 15.09
N PHE A 26 9.16 9.32 14.50
CA PHE A 26 8.26 8.92 13.40
C PHE A 26 8.91 9.22 12.03
N SER A 27 8.51 8.49 10.99
CA SER A 27 8.99 8.73 9.63
C SER A 27 8.53 10.08 9.05
N GLY A 28 7.40 10.60 9.54
CA GLY A 28 6.84 11.88 9.15
C GLY A 28 5.56 12.24 9.90
N TYR A 29 4.96 13.39 9.55
CA TYR A 29 3.77 13.90 10.23
C TYR A 29 2.54 12.97 10.08
N ARG A 30 2.37 12.31 8.93
CA ARG A 30 1.24 11.41 8.70
C ARG A 30 1.26 10.20 9.65
N GLU A 31 2.42 9.59 9.85
CA GLU A 31 2.58 8.48 10.79
C GLU A 31 2.33 8.94 12.23
N PHE A 32 2.93 10.08 12.62
CA PHE A 32 2.66 10.70 13.92
C PHE A 32 1.17 10.93 14.14
N GLN A 33 0.49 11.55 13.18
CA GLN A 33 -0.94 11.84 13.26
C GLN A 33 -1.76 10.56 13.41
N TYR A 34 -1.50 9.56 12.58
CA TYR A 34 -2.21 8.28 12.62
C TYR A 34 -2.08 7.58 13.97
N LEU A 35 -0.84 7.48 14.48
CA LEU A 35 -0.60 6.84 15.79
C LEU A 35 -1.11 7.69 16.95
N TYR A 36 -1.05 9.01 16.84
CA TYR A 36 -1.63 9.92 17.83
C TYR A 36 -3.15 9.77 17.89
N GLU A 37 -3.84 9.75 16.75
CA GLU A 37 -5.30 9.59 16.70
C GLU A 37 -5.73 8.23 17.28
N ILE A 38 -5.03 7.15 16.96
CA ILE A 38 -5.30 5.83 17.54
C ILE A 38 -5.10 5.85 19.05
N ASN A 39 -3.94 6.31 19.52
CA ASN A 39 -3.65 6.32 20.97
C ASN A 39 -4.55 7.27 21.74
N PHE A 40 -4.90 8.44 21.17
CA PHE A 40 -5.82 9.39 21.81
C PHE A 40 -7.24 8.82 21.93
N GLN A 41 -7.69 8.09 20.93
CA GLN A 41 -8.98 7.39 20.99
C GLN A 41 -8.96 6.24 22.00
N MET A 42 -7.83 5.51 22.11
CA MET A 42 -7.66 4.45 23.11
C MET A 42 -7.67 4.96 24.54
N VAL A 43 -7.09 6.14 24.81
CA VAL A 43 -7.02 6.72 26.16
C VAL A 43 -8.39 7.25 26.66
N GLN A 44 -9.35 7.49 25.76
CA GLN A 44 -10.67 8.01 26.11
C GLN A 44 -11.79 6.94 26.13
N CYS A 45 -11.48 5.71 25.75
CA CYS A 45 -12.45 4.62 25.73
C CYS A 45 -12.24 3.67 26.90
N ASP A 46 -13.34 3.25 27.52
CA ASP A 46 -13.38 2.06 28.35
C ASP A 46 -12.99 0.84 27.50
N ASP A 47 -12.35 -0.17 28.11
CA ASP A 47 -11.86 -1.36 27.38
C ASP A 47 -12.98 -2.06 26.59
N GLU A 48 -14.20 -2.04 27.12
CA GLU A 48 -15.39 -2.63 26.50
C GLU A 48 -15.84 -1.81 25.26
N GLU A 49 -15.80 -0.49 25.33
CA GLU A 49 -16.11 0.41 24.21
C GLU A 49 -15.05 0.30 23.11
N LEU A 50 -13.77 0.16 23.48
CA LEU A 50 -12.68 -0.05 22.53
C LEU A 50 -12.88 -1.35 21.74
N LEU A 51 -13.20 -2.44 22.42
CA LEU A 51 -13.46 -3.74 21.79
C LEU A 51 -14.63 -3.66 20.81
N HIS A 52 -15.74 -3.03 21.20
CA HIS A 52 -16.89 -2.81 20.32
C HIS A 52 -16.51 -2.00 19.07
N ARG A 53 -15.74 -0.94 19.21
CA ARG A 53 -15.28 -0.12 18.07
C ARG A 53 -14.37 -0.89 17.12
N ILE A 54 -13.49 -1.77 17.64
CA ILE A 54 -12.66 -2.65 16.82
C ILE A 54 -13.57 -3.61 16.04
N ILE A 55 -14.51 -4.28 16.71
CA ILE A 55 -15.44 -5.22 16.08
C ILE A 55 -16.26 -4.52 15.01
N ASP A 56 -16.84 -3.37 15.30
CA ASP A 56 -17.61 -2.55 14.35
C ASP A 56 -16.78 -2.17 13.12
N THR A 57 -15.51 -1.82 13.33
CA THR A 57 -14.62 -1.46 12.23
C THR A 57 -14.38 -2.66 11.30
N TYR A 58 -14.08 -3.83 11.88
CA TYR A 58 -13.91 -5.05 11.10
C TYR A 58 -15.20 -5.49 10.41
N GLN A 59 -16.35 -5.38 11.07
CA GLN A 59 -17.65 -5.66 10.44
C GLN A 59 -17.91 -4.73 9.25
N LYS A 60 -17.66 -3.42 9.40
CA LYS A 60 -17.80 -2.47 8.29
C LYS A 60 -16.86 -2.81 7.12
N ILE A 61 -15.61 -3.18 7.39
CA ILE A 61 -14.68 -3.63 6.35
C ILE A 61 -15.24 -4.87 5.64
N LEU A 62 -15.68 -5.87 6.38
CA LEU A 62 -16.24 -7.10 5.82
C LEU A 62 -17.52 -6.86 5.02
N LEU A 63 -18.41 -5.98 5.50
CA LEU A 63 -19.64 -5.61 4.79
C LEU A 63 -19.37 -4.80 3.51
N HIS A 64 -18.27 -4.03 3.47
CA HIS A 64 -17.85 -3.34 2.25
C HIS A 64 -17.17 -4.29 1.23
N PHE A 65 -16.76 -5.47 1.66
CA PHE A 65 -16.43 -6.60 0.80
C PHE A 65 -17.70 -7.28 0.28
N ASP A 66 -18.79 -6.51 0.10
CA ASP A 66 -20.04 -6.98 -0.49
C ASP A 66 -19.79 -7.31 -1.96
N GLY A 67 -19.27 -8.34 -2.07
CA GLY A 67 -19.23 -8.46 -3.26
C GLY A 67 -18.73 -9.52 -4.06
N GLY A 68 -18.99 -9.50 -4.87
CA GLY A 68 -18.70 -10.33 -5.96
C GLY A 68 -17.24 -10.18 -6.37
N ILE A 69 -16.63 -11.26 -6.75
CA ILE A 69 -15.39 -11.26 -7.51
C ILE A 69 -15.63 -10.37 -8.72
N THR A 70 -15.00 -9.20 -8.71
CA THR A 70 -15.15 -8.22 -9.79
C THR A 70 -14.43 -8.71 -11.04
N LYS A 71 -14.81 -8.18 -12.21
CA LYS A 71 -14.10 -8.46 -13.47
C LYS A 71 -12.59 -8.24 -13.33
N GLN A 72 -12.18 -7.22 -12.56
CA GLN A 72 -10.77 -6.93 -12.31
C GLN A 72 -10.05 -8.03 -11.53
N VAL A 73 -10.73 -8.67 -10.56
CA VAL A 73 -10.15 -9.80 -9.82
C VAL A 73 -9.99 -11.02 -10.73
N TYR A 74 -10.94 -11.27 -11.62
CA TYR A 74 -10.80 -12.34 -12.62
C TYR A 74 -9.63 -12.08 -13.55
N GLN A 75 -9.50 -10.88 -14.10
CA GLN A 75 -8.38 -10.50 -14.95
C GLN A 75 -7.05 -10.67 -14.21
N PHE A 76 -6.97 -10.22 -12.94
CA PHE A 76 -5.79 -10.41 -12.12
C PHE A 76 -5.42 -11.89 -11.90
N CYS A 77 -6.42 -12.76 -11.72
CA CYS A 77 -6.19 -14.20 -11.61
C CYS A 77 -5.69 -14.81 -12.92
N GLU A 78 -6.19 -14.35 -14.06
CA GLU A 78 -5.69 -14.74 -15.38
C GLU A 78 -4.23 -14.34 -15.54
N SER A 79 -3.90 -13.07 -15.33
CA SER A 79 -2.53 -12.55 -15.39
C SER A 79 -1.58 -13.31 -14.46
N LEU A 80 -2.02 -13.64 -13.24
CA LEU A 80 -1.24 -14.46 -12.31
C LEU A 80 -0.96 -15.87 -12.84
N SER A 81 -1.95 -16.49 -13.50
CA SER A 81 -1.83 -17.87 -13.99
C SER A 81 -0.93 -17.98 -15.22
N GLU A 82 -0.82 -16.92 -16.00
CA GLU A 82 -0.03 -16.85 -17.24
C GLU A 82 1.40 -16.36 -17.01
N ALA A 83 1.65 -15.69 -15.88
CA ALA A 83 2.94 -15.09 -15.58
C ALA A 83 4.05 -16.13 -15.41
N ALA A 84 5.16 -15.92 -16.11
CA ALA A 84 6.38 -16.73 -15.93
C ALA A 84 7.02 -16.47 -14.57
N ARG A 85 6.99 -15.21 -14.10
CA ARG A 85 7.43 -14.78 -12.77
C ARG A 85 6.54 -13.64 -12.28
N VAL A 86 6.39 -13.55 -10.97
CA VAL A 86 5.64 -12.48 -10.32
C VAL A 86 6.59 -11.68 -9.44
N TYR A 87 6.71 -10.39 -9.68
CA TYR A 87 7.43 -9.46 -8.82
C TYR A 87 6.45 -8.63 -8.01
N ILE A 88 6.66 -8.53 -6.69
CA ILE A 88 5.82 -7.70 -5.83
C ILE A 88 6.66 -6.54 -5.29
N PHE A 89 6.30 -5.32 -5.67
CA PHE A 89 6.93 -4.09 -5.21
C PHE A 89 6.12 -3.49 -4.07
N ALA A 90 6.69 -3.45 -2.87
CA ALA A 90 5.99 -2.97 -1.68
C ALA A 90 6.97 -2.41 -0.65
N LEU A 91 6.58 -1.37 0.07
CA LEU A 91 7.38 -0.75 1.13
C LEU A 91 6.66 -0.80 2.48
N GLY A 92 7.44 -0.79 3.56
CA GLY A 92 6.91 -0.70 4.93
C GLY A 92 5.91 -1.82 5.25
N SER A 93 4.74 -1.46 5.77
CA SER A 93 3.69 -2.41 6.15
C SER A 93 3.12 -3.17 4.95
N SER A 94 3.06 -2.57 3.76
CA SER A 94 2.64 -3.26 2.53
C SER A 94 3.59 -4.41 2.17
N ALA A 95 4.88 -4.31 2.49
CA ALA A 95 5.82 -5.41 2.28
C ALA A 95 5.53 -6.63 3.20
N CYS A 96 4.95 -6.41 4.37
CA CYS A 96 4.48 -7.52 5.23
C CYS A 96 3.32 -8.26 4.57
N ALA A 97 2.35 -7.54 3.99
CA ALA A 97 1.26 -8.14 3.22
C ALA A 97 1.78 -8.88 1.98
N ALA A 98 2.77 -8.30 1.27
CA ALA A 98 3.41 -8.94 0.13
C ALA A 98 4.05 -10.29 0.49
N ARG A 99 4.67 -10.42 1.67
CA ARG A 99 5.23 -11.69 2.14
C ARG A 99 4.17 -12.77 2.33
N GLU A 100 3.00 -12.40 2.85
CA GLU A 100 1.87 -13.33 2.96
C GLU A 100 1.35 -13.76 1.59
N PHE A 101 1.22 -12.83 0.64
CA PHE A 101 0.89 -13.13 -0.75
C PHE A 101 1.90 -14.11 -1.38
N LYS A 102 3.19 -13.83 -1.23
CA LYS A 102 4.24 -14.74 -1.74
C LYS A 102 4.06 -16.16 -1.23
N LEU A 103 3.86 -16.34 0.08
CA LEU A 103 3.68 -17.68 0.68
C LEU A 103 2.48 -18.42 0.10
N ARG A 104 1.38 -17.70 -0.17
CA ARG A 104 0.17 -18.29 -0.76
C ARG A 104 0.37 -18.64 -2.23
N PHE A 105 0.96 -17.74 -3.00
CA PHE A 105 1.20 -17.95 -4.43
C PHE A 105 2.22 -19.06 -4.69
N MET A 106 3.26 -19.17 -3.87
CA MET A 106 4.21 -20.28 -3.95
C MET A 106 3.55 -21.66 -3.75
N ARG A 107 2.50 -21.74 -2.92
CA ARG A 107 1.71 -22.99 -2.77
C ARG A 107 0.93 -23.35 -4.03
N LEU A 108 0.65 -22.37 -4.89
CA LEU A 108 0.03 -22.56 -6.20
C LEU A 108 1.05 -22.83 -7.31
N GLY A 109 2.33 -22.90 -6.97
CA GLY A 109 3.42 -23.16 -7.91
C GLY A 109 3.98 -21.91 -8.60
N LEU A 110 3.55 -20.71 -8.21
CA LEU A 110 4.03 -19.47 -8.82
C LEU A 110 5.42 -19.09 -8.32
N LEU A 111 6.26 -18.57 -9.21
CA LEU A 111 7.57 -18.01 -8.88
C LEU A 111 7.40 -16.54 -8.48
N VAL A 112 7.46 -16.27 -7.18
CA VAL A 112 7.22 -14.93 -6.64
C VAL A 112 8.46 -14.36 -5.96
N GLU A 113 8.82 -13.14 -6.34
CA GLU A 113 9.89 -12.37 -5.70
C GLU A 113 9.34 -11.05 -5.15
N ILE A 114 9.80 -10.66 -3.95
CA ILE A 114 9.40 -9.40 -3.31
C ILE A 114 10.58 -8.45 -3.33
N ILE A 115 10.34 -7.24 -3.78
CA ILE A 115 11.33 -6.15 -3.78
C ILE A 115 10.80 -5.06 -2.85
N ASP A 116 11.44 -4.90 -1.70
CA ASP A 116 11.06 -3.94 -0.66
C ASP A 116 12.09 -2.80 -0.45
N ASN A 117 12.94 -2.62 -1.46
CA ASN A 117 13.92 -1.53 -1.50
C ASN A 117 13.72 -0.68 -2.76
N PRO A 118 13.59 0.67 -2.65
CA PRO A 118 13.31 1.55 -3.78
C PRO A 118 14.33 1.45 -4.94
N HIS A 119 15.62 1.34 -4.63
CA HIS A 119 16.65 1.23 -5.66
C HIS A 119 16.58 -0.11 -6.39
N LEU A 120 16.35 -1.20 -5.65
CA LEU A 120 16.19 -2.53 -6.24
C LEU A 120 14.91 -2.62 -7.06
N MET A 121 13.82 -1.93 -6.67
CA MET A 121 12.58 -1.86 -7.47
C MET A 121 12.87 -1.28 -8.85
N GLN A 122 13.58 -0.16 -8.94
CA GLN A 122 13.93 0.46 -10.23
C GLN A 122 14.83 -0.44 -11.07
N MET A 123 15.83 -1.05 -10.46
CA MET A 123 16.70 -1.99 -11.15
C MET A 123 15.92 -3.20 -11.68
N GLN A 124 15.06 -3.78 -10.85
CA GLN A 124 14.26 -4.94 -11.25
C GLN A 124 13.23 -4.58 -12.32
N ALA A 125 12.61 -3.41 -12.23
CA ALA A 125 11.61 -2.95 -13.19
C ALA A 125 12.15 -2.88 -14.62
N VAL A 126 13.42 -2.50 -14.79
CA VAL A 126 14.10 -2.49 -16.11
C VAL A 126 14.41 -3.91 -16.62
N LEU A 127 14.53 -4.89 -15.72
CA LEU A 127 14.89 -6.27 -16.05
C LEU A 127 13.66 -7.17 -16.24
N THR A 128 12.46 -6.66 -16.04
CA THR A 128 11.21 -7.40 -16.26
C THR A 128 10.99 -7.65 -17.75
N LYS A 129 10.26 -8.69 -18.05
CA LYS A 129 9.95 -9.13 -19.40
C LYS A 129 8.44 -9.16 -19.63
N PRO A 130 7.98 -9.16 -20.91
CA PRO A 130 6.55 -9.19 -21.22
C PRO A 130 5.79 -10.39 -20.63
N GLU A 131 6.47 -11.51 -20.40
CA GLU A 131 5.90 -12.70 -19.78
C GLU A 131 5.86 -12.66 -18.23
N ASP A 132 6.40 -11.61 -17.61
CA ASP A 132 6.38 -11.41 -16.16
C ASP A 132 5.15 -10.59 -15.74
N LEU A 133 4.77 -10.67 -14.46
CA LEU A 133 3.76 -9.81 -13.84
C LEU A 133 4.40 -9.00 -12.72
N VAL A 134 4.19 -7.69 -12.71
CA VAL A 134 4.62 -6.81 -11.63
C VAL A 134 3.43 -6.31 -10.83
N ILE A 135 3.41 -6.60 -9.54
CA ILE A 135 2.37 -6.17 -8.60
C ILE A 135 2.93 -5.08 -7.70
N GLY A 136 2.39 -3.88 -7.76
CA GLY A 136 2.65 -2.84 -6.77
C GLY A 136 1.66 -2.91 -5.63
N MET A 137 2.12 -2.84 -4.39
CA MET A 137 1.25 -2.75 -3.22
C MET A 137 1.48 -1.44 -2.49
N SER A 138 0.45 -0.58 -2.47
CA SER A 138 0.49 0.70 -1.77
C SER A 138 -0.89 1.05 -1.21
N ILE A 139 -1.03 1.10 0.10
CA ILE A 139 -2.31 1.43 0.76
C ILE A 139 -2.81 2.80 0.29
N SER A 140 -1.96 3.81 0.25
CA SER A 140 -2.31 5.16 -0.22
C SER A 140 -2.47 5.27 -1.73
N GLY A 141 -1.89 4.35 -2.51
CA GLY A 141 -1.77 4.48 -3.95
C GLY A 141 -0.82 5.60 -4.41
N GLU A 142 -0.04 6.20 -3.49
CA GLU A 142 0.80 7.39 -3.73
C GLU A 142 2.29 7.15 -3.42
N THR A 143 2.72 5.90 -3.24
CA THR A 143 4.11 5.58 -2.94
C THR A 143 4.95 5.73 -4.21
N GLU A 144 5.62 6.87 -4.39
CA GLU A 144 6.35 7.23 -5.62
C GLU A 144 7.26 6.11 -6.11
N ALA A 145 8.10 5.54 -5.25
CA ALA A 145 9.02 4.48 -5.64
C ALA A 145 8.30 3.24 -6.24
N VAL A 146 7.12 2.88 -5.72
CA VAL A 146 6.31 1.78 -6.26
C VAL A 146 5.69 2.18 -7.60
N LEU A 147 5.12 3.38 -7.68
CA LEU A 147 4.48 3.88 -8.90
C LEU A 147 5.48 4.04 -10.05
N ASP A 148 6.65 4.60 -9.77
CA ASP A 148 7.70 4.79 -10.78
C ASP A 148 8.25 3.45 -11.27
N ALA A 149 8.42 2.48 -10.39
CA ALA A 149 8.85 1.14 -10.80
C ALA A 149 7.76 0.43 -11.63
N LEU A 150 6.48 0.59 -11.32
CA LEU A 150 5.38 0.07 -12.16
C LEU A 150 5.38 0.71 -13.55
N ARG A 151 5.54 2.06 -13.62
CA ARG A 151 5.64 2.76 -14.93
C ARG A 151 6.83 2.25 -15.74
N THR A 152 7.98 2.09 -15.08
CA THR A 152 9.19 1.57 -15.73
C THR A 152 8.97 0.16 -16.29
N ALA A 153 8.38 -0.75 -15.50
CA ALA A 153 8.04 -2.09 -15.97
C ALA A 153 7.06 -2.06 -17.15
N GLY A 154 6.05 -1.19 -17.10
CA GLY A 154 5.09 -0.99 -18.19
C GLY A 154 5.74 -0.53 -19.48
N LEU A 155 6.77 0.34 -19.42
CA LEU A 155 7.55 0.75 -20.60
C LEU A 155 8.31 -0.43 -21.26
N HIS A 156 8.57 -1.48 -20.50
CA HIS A 156 9.15 -2.74 -20.99
C HIS A 156 8.10 -3.77 -21.43
N HIS A 157 6.85 -3.33 -21.61
CA HIS A 157 5.70 -4.17 -21.99
C HIS A 157 5.36 -5.27 -20.98
N THR A 158 5.79 -5.11 -19.73
CA THR A 158 5.43 -6.02 -18.64
C THR A 158 4.06 -5.64 -18.12
N GLU A 159 3.20 -6.62 -17.90
CA GLU A 159 1.90 -6.38 -17.27
C GLU A 159 2.09 -5.89 -15.83
N THR A 160 1.36 -4.84 -15.45
CA THR A 160 1.47 -4.23 -14.13
C THR A 160 0.11 -4.10 -13.46
N VAL A 161 0.06 -4.41 -12.15
CA VAL A 161 -1.14 -4.31 -11.33
C VAL A 161 -0.83 -3.51 -10.09
N LEU A 162 -1.68 -2.56 -9.71
CA LEU A 162 -1.60 -1.85 -8.45
C LEU A 162 -2.70 -2.31 -7.49
N ILE A 163 -2.30 -2.84 -6.34
CA ILE A 163 -3.21 -3.14 -5.23
C ILE A 163 -3.17 -1.96 -4.25
N THR A 164 -4.30 -1.28 -4.11
CA THR A 164 -4.42 -0.07 -3.27
C THR A 164 -5.77 0.01 -2.57
N ALA A 165 -5.82 0.65 -1.41
CA ALA A 165 -7.07 1.02 -0.74
C ALA A 165 -7.64 2.35 -1.27
N CYS A 166 -6.87 3.11 -2.06
CA CYS A 166 -7.30 4.38 -2.62
C CYS A 166 -8.20 4.17 -3.83
N ARG A 167 -9.40 4.77 -3.80
CA ARG A 167 -10.35 4.73 -4.94
C ARG A 167 -10.07 5.76 -6.04
N LYS A 168 -9.08 6.63 -5.87
CA LYS A 168 -8.71 7.60 -6.91
C LYS A 168 -8.01 6.87 -8.05
N GLN A 169 -8.65 6.85 -9.21
CA GLN A 169 -8.05 6.37 -10.46
C GLN A 169 -6.91 7.31 -10.86
N HIS A 170 -5.68 6.94 -10.51
CA HIS A 170 -4.48 7.65 -10.98
C HIS A 170 -3.73 6.91 -12.11
N PHE A 171 -4.22 5.76 -12.51
CA PHE A 171 -3.76 5.08 -13.72
C PHE A 171 -4.83 5.29 -14.81
N GLN A 172 -4.79 6.44 -15.49
CA GLN A 172 -5.32 6.52 -16.84
C GLN A 172 -4.21 6.00 -17.77
N GLU A 173 -4.58 5.01 -18.55
CA GLU A 173 -3.80 4.49 -19.67
C GLU A 173 -3.30 5.66 -20.54
N GLN A 174 -1.99 5.74 -20.74
CA GLN A 174 -1.38 6.45 -21.84
C GLN A 174 -0.82 5.43 -22.83
#